data_89e452f8dbdd8f2a54736231929a430e
#
_entry.id   89e452f8dbdd8f2a54736231929a430e
#
_cell.length_a   1.000
_cell.length_b   1.000
_cell.length_c   1.000
_cell.angle_alpha   90.00
_cell.angle_beta   90.00
_cell.angle_gamma   90.00
#
_symmetry.space_group_name_H-M   'P 1'
#
loop_
_entity.id
_entity.type
_entity.pdbx_description
1 polymer ?
#
loop_
_entity_poly.entity_id
_entity_poly.type
_entity_poly.pdbx_seq_one_letter_code
_entity_poly.pdbx_strand_id
1 'polypeptide(L)'
;MKRLLLTSALVAAAINYSWGQNPVTVSDSSKFPAYYWHSKDMFDHLPDTRNEIVFLGNSITDGAEWFELLQNRKCRNRGISGDVTEGILLRLDGVTRLKPSAIFLLIGINDLSRNISVDEITGRYREILQRIRQETPKTKVYVQSVMPVNPATGGNKRLEGKTELIIELNGRLQALAKEFGLTYIDLFTPLADQNNLLPKRYSIDGLHLSWEGYSVWAGIVSQYIK
;
A
#
# COMPACT_ATOMS: atom_id res chain seq x y z
N MET A 1 2.85 -1.66 -77.66
CA MET A 1 2.15 -2.20 -76.48
C MET A 1 2.97 -1.85 -75.23
N LYS A 2 2.64 -0.75 -74.55
CA LYS A 2 3.32 -0.30 -73.29
C LYS A 2 2.49 -0.79 -72.10
N ARG A 3 3.07 -1.63 -71.27
CA ARG A 3 2.45 -2.07 -70.00
C ARG A 3 2.75 -1.01 -68.91
N LEU A 4 1.69 -0.43 -68.37
CA LEU A 4 1.69 0.43 -67.20
C LEU A 4 1.74 -0.44 -65.96
N LEU A 5 2.77 -0.32 -65.14
CA LEU A 5 2.86 -0.91 -63.82
C LEU A 5 2.32 0.12 -62.81
N LEU A 6 1.19 -0.15 -62.20
CA LEU A 6 0.69 0.60 -61.04
C LEU A 6 1.34 0.05 -59.81
N THR A 7 2.16 0.83 -59.18
CA THR A 7 2.68 0.60 -57.80
C THR A 7 1.76 1.27 -56.81
N SER A 8 0.99 0.44 -56.07
CA SER A 8 0.22 0.90 -54.92
C SER A 8 1.08 1.08 -53.71
N ALA A 9 1.29 2.33 -53.30
CA ALA A 9 1.95 2.66 -52.03
C ALA A 9 0.95 2.53 -50.90
N LEU A 10 1.13 1.55 -50.02
CA LEU A 10 0.44 1.46 -48.74
C LEU A 10 1.08 2.50 -47.78
N VAL A 11 0.33 3.56 -47.48
CA VAL A 11 0.67 4.49 -46.41
C VAL A 11 0.19 3.88 -45.10
N ALA A 12 1.11 3.31 -44.33
CA ALA A 12 0.85 2.92 -42.93
C ALA A 12 0.80 4.17 -42.06
N ALA A 13 -0.39 4.58 -41.64
CA ALA A 13 -0.54 5.63 -40.63
C ALA A 13 -0.12 5.06 -39.26
N ALA A 14 1.07 5.46 -38.82
CA ALA A 14 1.49 5.22 -37.45
C ALA A 14 0.68 6.14 -36.52
N ILE A 15 -0.26 5.59 -35.80
CA ILE A 15 -0.96 6.30 -34.71
C ILE A 15 0.01 6.37 -33.54
N ASN A 16 0.68 7.51 -33.41
CA ASN A 16 1.45 7.84 -32.21
C ASN A 16 0.49 8.12 -31.08
N TYR A 17 0.22 7.13 -30.23
CA TYR A 17 -0.35 7.36 -28.90
C TYR A 17 0.74 8.02 -28.05
N SER A 18 0.78 9.33 -28.07
CA SER A 18 1.47 10.13 -27.07
C SER A 18 0.67 9.99 -25.77
N TRP A 19 1.07 9.05 -24.91
CA TRP A 19 0.66 9.03 -23.52
C TRP A 19 1.30 10.25 -22.87
N GLY A 20 0.51 11.31 -22.73
CA GLY A 20 0.91 12.45 -21.93
C GLY A 20 1.17 11.98 -20.50
N GLN A 21 2.44 11.75 -20.18
CA GLN A 21 2.88 11.81 -18.80
C GLN A 21 2.69 13.26 -18.37
N ASN A 22 1.54 13.56 -17.76
CA ASN A 22 1.46 14.74 -16.92
C ASN A 22 2.54 14.54 -15.86
N PRO A 23 3.58 15.40 -15.80
CA PRO A 23 4.51 15.34 -14.69
C PRO A 23 3.63 15.51 -13.45
N VAL A 24 3.69 14.54 -12.53
CA VAL A 24 3.11 14.70 -11.20
C VAL A 24 3.71 15.99 -10.70
N THR A 25 2.91 17.06 -10.73
CA THR A 25 3.31 18.36 -10.19
C THR A 25 3.81 18.07 -8.79
N VAL A 26 5.04 18.49 -8.49
CA VAL A 26 5.65 18.37 -7.16
C VAL A 26 4.58 18.83 -6.17
N SER A 27 3.91 17.86 -5.55
CA SER A 27 2.88 18.16 -4.58
C SER A 27 3.57 18.99 -3.51
N ASP A 28 2.91 20.06 -3.11
CA ASP A 28 3.41 20.98 -2.11
C ASP A 28 4.13 20.21 -0.99
N SER A 29 5.44 20.36 -0.91
CA SER A 29 6.28 19.65 0.07
C SER A 29 5.84 19.91 1.51
N SER A 30 5.01 20.94 1.74
CA SER A 30 4.39 21.26 3.02
C SER A 30 3.29 20.26 3.45
N LYS A 31 2.74 19.45 2.52
CA LYS A 31 1.68 18.49 2.85
C LYS A 31 2.15 17.33 3.73
N PHE A 32 3.43 16.99 3.68
CA PHE A 32 4.00 15.88 4.42
C PHE A 32 5.11 16.37 5.37
N PRO A 33 5.22 15.78 6.57
CA PRO A 33 6.25 16.18 7.53
C PRO A 33 7.66 15.84 7.02
N ALA A 34 8.68 16.50 7.57
CA ALA A 34 10.09 16.27 7.20
C ALA A 34 10.49 14.80 7.29
N TYR A 35 9.95 14.04 8.27
CA TYR A 35 10.18 12.61 8.41
C TYR A 35 9.76 11.81 7.18
N TYR A 36 8.64 12.17 6.54
CA TYR A 36 8.19 11.51 5.31
C TYR A 36 9.23 11.67 4.18
N TRP A 37 9.71 12.91 3.97
CA TRP A 37 10.67 13.21 2.91
C TRP A 37 12.03 12.55 3.17
N HIS A 38 12.49 12.57 4.43
CA HIS A 38 13.69 11.86 4.84
C HIS A 38 13.60 10.36 4.56
N SER A 39 12.51 9.72 4.97
CA SER A 39 12.31 8.29 4.76
C SER A 39 12.18 7.94 3.29
N LYS A 40 11.45 8.77 2.50
CA LYS A 40 11.35 8.61 1.05
C LYS A 40 12.73 8.68 0.40
N ASP A 41 13.52 9.70 0.71
CA ASP A 41 14.88 9.87 0.18
C ASP A 41 15.76 8.66 0.50
N MET A 42 15.74 8.20 1.75
CA MET A 42 16.46 6.98 2.15
C MET A 42 16.02 5.77 1.32
N PHE A 43 14.71 5.53 1.17
CA PHE A 43 14.19 4.39 0.42
C PHE A 43 14.55 4.44 -1.07
N ASP A 44 14.59 5.63 -1.66
CA ASP A 44 14.95 5.83 -3.06
C ASP A 44 16.42 5.51 -3.36
N HIS A 45 17.31 5.62 -2.35
CA HIS A 45 18.74 5.40 -2.49
C HIS A 45 19.25 4.07 -1.93
N LEU A 46 18.40 3.31 -1.21
CA LEU A 46 18.79 1.98 -0.74
C LEU A 46 19.08 1.03 -1.90
N PRO A 47 20.10 0.16 -1.78
CA PRO A 47 20.46 -0.77 -2.82
C PRO A 47 19.36 -1.79 -3.11
N ASP A 48 19.20 -2.12 -4.40
CA ASP A 48 18.37 -3.23 -4.86
C ASP A 48 19.05 -4.56 -4.51
N THR A 49 18.40 -5.37 -3.70
CA THR A 49 18.89 -6.69 -3.29
C THR A 49 18.21 -7.86 -4.00
N ARG A 50 17.32 -7.58 -4.95
CA ARG A 50 16.53 -8.51 -5.76
C ARG A 50 15.59 -9.44 -4.98
N ASN A 51 14.45 -9.75 -5.58
CA ASN A 51 13.43 -10.64 -4.99
C ASN A 51 12.98 -10.25 -3.58
N GLU A 52 12.95 -8.96 -3.30
CA GLU A 52 12.52 -8.43 -2.03
C GLU A 52 11.05 -8.69 -1.78
N ILE A 53 10.69 -8.79 -0.50
CA ILE A 53 9.33 -8.87 0.01
C ILE A 53 9.10 -7.55 0.74
N VAL A 54 8.33 -6.67 0.14
CA VAL A 54 8.13 -5.31 0.64
C VAL A 54 6.88 -5.23 1.51
N PHE A 55 7.03 -4.76 2.74
CA PHE A 55 5.94 -4.32 3.60
C PHE A 55 5.76 -2.82 3.41
N LEU A 56 4.69 -2.42 2.71
CA LEU A 56 4.40 -1.06 2.30
C LEU A 56 3.24 -0.51 3.12
N GLY A 57 3.44 0.62 3.81
CA GLY A 57 2.38 1.16 4.65
C GLY A 57 2.79 2.38 5.48
N ASN A 58 2.08 2.57 6.59
CA ASN A 58 2.25 3.68 7.52
C ASN A 58 3.07 3.32 8.77
N SER A 59 2.82 4.02 9.92
CA SER A 59 3.52 3.79 11.19
C SER A 59 3.36 2.37 11.74
N ILE A 60 2.24 1.71 11.49
CA ILE A 60 2.03 0.32 11.95
C ILE A 60 2.97 -0.62 11.18
N THR A 61 3.21 -0.34 9.91
CA THR A 61 4.21 -1.07 9.10
C THR A 61 5.63 -0.69 9.48
N ASP A 62 5.89 0.61 9.70
CA ASP A 62 7.19 1.20 10.07
C ASP A 62 7.72 0.62 11.39
N GLY A 63 6.84 0.43 12.39
CA GLY A 63 7.21 -0.05 13.73
C GLY A 63 7.58 -1.53 13.84
N ALA A 64 7.63 -2.29 12.75
CA ALA A 64 7.95 -3.72 12.78
C ALA A 64 9.35 -4.00 12.22
N GLU A 65 10.10 -4.84 12.91
CA GLU A 65 11.36 -5.41 12.42
C GLU A 65 11.10 -6.66 11.55
N TRP A 66 10.58 -6.43 10.35
CA TRP A 66 10.06 -7.48 9.45
C TRP A 66 11.03 -8.61 9.18
N PHE A 67 12.32 -8.28 9.00
CA PHE A 67 13.36 -9.27 8.77
C PHE A 67 13.50 -10.24 9.95
N GLU A 68 13.55 -9.69 11.17
CA GLU A 68 13.71 -10.48 12.38
C GLU A 68 12.42 -11.21 12.75
N LEU A 69 11.28 -10.52 12.64
CA LEU A 69 9.96 -11.05 12.98
C LEU A 69 9.58 -12.27 12.12
N LEU A 70 9.95 -12.25 10.84
CA LEU A 70 9.65 -13.30 9.87
C LEU A 70 10.84 -14.22 9.57
N GLN A 71 11.99 -14.01 10.21
CA GLN A 71 13.22 -14.75 9.99
C GLN A 71 13.60 -14.85 8.48
N ASN A 72 13.30 -13.79 7.72
CA ASN A 72 13.50 -13.77 6.28
C ASN A 72 14.22 -12.49 5.82
N ARG A 73 15.48 -12.65 5.40
CA ARG A 73 16.36 -11.57 4.96
C ARG A 73 15.89 -10.83 3.71
N LYS A 74 14.87 -11.32 3.01
CA LYS A 74 14.27 -10.62 1.85
C LYS A 74 13.22 -9.59 2.27
N CYS A 75 12.73 -9.64 3.51
CA CYS A 75 11.74 -8.69 4.00
C CYS A 75 12.34 -7.28 4.10
N ARG A 76 11.61 -6.30 3.59
CA ARG A 76 11.98 -4.88 3.61
C ARG A 76 10.84 -4.07 4.19
N ASN A 77 11.16 -3.30 5.20
CA ASN A 77 10.24 -2.30 5.73
C ASN A 77 10.23 -1.08 4.80
N ARG A 78 9.04 -0.73 4.33
CA ARG A 78 8.73 0.49 3.58
C ARG A 78 7.51 1.18 4.20
N GLY A 79 7.40 1.11 5.52
CA GLY A 79 6.50 1.93 6.31
C GLY A 79 7.04 3.35 6.46
N ILE A 80 6.15 4.33 6.51
CA ILE A 80 6.47 5.70 6.92
C ILE A 80 5.41 6.17 7.91
N SER A 81 5.83 6.57 9.11
CA SER A 81 4.92 7.04 10.14
C SER A 81 4.08 8.23 9.67
N GLY A 82 2.76 8.16 9.88
CA GLY A 82 1.80 9.19 9.44
C GLY A 82 1.40 9.15 7.97
N ASP A 83 1.91 8.17 7.19
CA ASP A 83 1.63 8.07 5.76
C ASP A 83 0.15 7.77 5.47
N VAL A 84 -0.29 8.21 4.30
CA VAL A 84 -1.64 8.09 3.75
C VAL A 84 -1.58 7.51 2.34
N THR A 85 -2.73 7.18 1.77
CA THR A 85 -2.80 6.66 0.38
C THR A 85 -2.16 7.59 -0.66
N GLU A 86 -2.32 8.92 -0.52
CA GLU A 86 -1.65 9.91 -1.37
C GLU A 86 -0.11 9.81 -1.24
N GLY A 87 0.40 9.64 -0.02
CA GLY A 87 1.84 9.50 0.21
C GLY A 87 2.41 8.22 -0.41
N ILE A 88 1.67 7.10 -0.36
CA ILE A 88 2.06 5.88 -1.08
C ILE A 88 2.20 6.15 -2.58
N LEU A 89 1.24 6.85 -3.21
CA LEU A 89 1.29 7.21 -4.63
C LEU A 89 2.52 8.03 -4.99
N LEU A 90 2.89 9.00 -4.13
CA LEU A 90 4.05 9.88 -4.35
C LEU A 90 5.41 9.16 -4.26
N ARG A 91 5.48 8.01 -3.57
CA ARG A 91 6.72 7.25 -3.38
C ARG A 91 6.71 5.86 -4.01
N LEU A 92 5.69 5.54 -4.78
CA LEU A 92 5.52 4.21 -5.34
C LEU A 92 6.64 3.83 -6.30
N ASP A 93 7.20 4.78 -7.05
CA ASP A 93 8.34 4.58 -7.95
C ASP A 93 9.56 3.97 -7.22
N GLY A 94 9.84 4.43 -6.00
CA GLY A 94 10.92 3.89 -5.17
C GLY A 94 10.72 2.42 -4.80
N VAL A 95 9.47 1.94 -4.80
CA VAL A 95 9.11 0.54 -4.54
C VAL A 95 9.11 -0.28 -5.83
N THR A 96 8.44 0.22 -6.88
CA THR A 96 8.26 -0.55 -8.13
C THR A 96 9.54 -0.70 -8.93
N ARG A 97 10.48 0.28 -8.88
CA ARG A 97 11.81 0.16 -9.51
C ARG A 97 12.59 -1.08 -9.05
N LEU A 98 12.37 -1.52 -7.80
CA LEU A 98 13.03 -2.71 -7.23
C LEU A 98 12.45 -4.03 -7.78
N LYS A 99 11.31 -3.99 -8.46
CA LYS A 99 10.59 -5.17 -8.98
C LYS A 99 10.48 -6.28 -7.92
N PRO A 100 9.93 -5.98 -6.73
CA PRO A 100 9.89 -6.90 -5.62
C PRO A 100 9.11 -8.18 -5.98
N SER A 101 9.45 -9.30 -5.35
CA SER A 101 8.72 -10.55 -5.53
C SER A 101 7.32 -10.49 -4.94
N ALA A 102 7.15 -9.71 -3.87
CA ALA A 102 5.87 -9.50 -3.20
C ALA A 102 5.77 -8.09 -2.57
N ILE A 103 4.56 -7.55 -2.51
CA ILE A 103 4.21 -6.35 -1.77
C ILE A 103 3.04 -6.69 -0.84
N PHE A 104 3.21 -6.44 0.47
CA PHE A 104 2.17 -6.47 1.48
C PHE A 104 1.77 -5.02 1.78
N LEU A 105 0.58 -4.62 1.28
CA LEU A 105 0.10 -3.23 1.37
C LEU A 105 -0.89 -3.07 2.52
N LEU A 106 -0.58 -2.20 3.49
CA LEU A 106 -1.46 -1.81 4.60
C LEU A 106 -1.43 -0.30 4.77
N ILE A 107 -2.51 0.38 4.38
CA ILE A 107 -2.66 1.84 4.47
C ILE A 107 -4.14 2.21 4.63
N GLY A 108 -4.47 3.44 5.05
CA GLY A 108 -5.83 3.98 5.07
C GLY A 108 -6.29 4.49 6.43
N ILE A 109 -5.71 4.03 7.56
CA ILE A 109 -6.13 4.49 8.88
C ILE A 109 -5.86 5.99 9.10
N ASN A 110 -4.73 6.48 8.59
CA ASN A 110 -4.40 7.91 8.69
C ASN A 110 -5.27 8.77 7.76
N ASP A 111 -5.70 8.23 6.63
CA ASP A 111 -6.68 8.87 5.75
C ASP A 111 -8.00 9.06 6.52
N LEU A 112 -8.53 8.00 7.13
CA LEU A 112 -9.75 8.04 7.94
C LEU A 112 -9.61 9.00 9.14
N SER A 113 -8.45 9.04 9.80
CA SER A 113 -8.18 9.97 10.90
C SER A 113 -8.16 11.44 10.47
N ARG A 114 -7.92 11.70 9.18
CA ARG A 114 -7.96 13.03 8.54
C ARG A 114 -9.30 13.31 7.87
N ASN A 115 -10.31 12.47 8.09
CA ASN A 115 -11.65 12.56 7.50
C ASN A 115 -11.68 12.47 5.96
N ILE A 116 -10.69 11.83 5.35
CA ILE A 116 -10.75 11.47 3.94
C ILE A 116 -11.84 10.41 3.76
N SER A 117 -12.69 10.56 2.75
CA SER A 117 -13.81 9.65 2.52
C SER A 117 -13.34 8.25 2.10
N VAL A 118 -14.15 7.22 2.42
CA VAL A 118 -13.89 5.84 2.01
C VAL A 118 -13.80 5.73 0.49
N ASP A 119 -14.63 6.47 -0.25
CA ASP A 119 -14.59 6.47 -1.71
C ASP A 119 -13.26 7.03 -2.25
N GLU A 120 -12.76 8.12 -1.68
CA GLU A 120 -11.48 8.71 -2.09
C GLU A 120 -10.31 7.79 -1.75
N ILE A 121 -10.29 7.18 -0.55
CA ILE A 121 -9.29 6.19 -0.17
C ILE A 121 -9.32 5.01 -1.14
N THR A 122 -10.51 4.48 -1.45
CA THR A 122 -10.69 3.36 -2.38
C THR A 122 -10.22 3.72 -3.78
N GLY A 123 -10.49 4.94 -4.26
CA GLY A 123 -10.01 5.45 -5.54
C GLY A 123 -8.48 5.48 -5.63
N ARG A 124 -7.82 6.00 -4.59
CA ARG A 124 -6.34 6.01 -4.49
C ARG A 124 -5.75 4.61 -4.38
N TYR A 125 -6.40 3.69 -3.64
CA TYR A 125 -6.00 2.28 -3.60
C TYR A 125 -6.05 1.65 -5.00
N ARG A 126 -7.11 1.91 -5.76
CA ARG A 126 -7.24 1.45 -7.15
C ARG A 126 -6.06 1.94 -8.00
N GLU A 127 -5.70 3.20 -7.90
CA GLU A 127 -4.57 3.78 -8.63
C GLU A 127 -3.24 3.11 -8.22
N ILE A 128 -3.00 2.90 -6.92
CA ILE A 128 -1.82 2.19 -6.41
C ILE A 128 -1.74 0.79 -7.05
N LEU A 129 -2.83 0.02 -7.01
CA LEU A 129 -2.87 -1.34 -7.55
C LEU A 129 -2.67 -1.37 -9.08
N GLN A 130 -3.27 -0.43 -9.80
CA GLN A 130 -3.08 -0.28 -11.24
C GLN A 130 -1.62 0.00 -11.60
N ARG A 131 -0.99 0.94 -10.90
CA ARG A 131 0.43 1.27 -11.11
C ARG A 131 1.34 0.10 -10.80
N ILE A 132 1.17 -0.58 -9.67
CA ILE A 132 1.96 -1.78 -9.33
C ILE A 132 1.80 -2.83 -10.45
N ARG A 133 0.58 -3.08 -10.91
CA ARG A 133 0.32 -4.07 -11.98
C ARG A 133 0.98 -3.70 -13.31
N GLN A 134 1.01 -2.42 -13.65
CA GLN A 134 1.64 -1.91 -14.89
C GLN A 134 3.17 -1.93 -14.80
N GLU A 135 3.71 -1.43 -13.70
CA GLU A 135 5.15 -1.24 -13.52
C GLU A 135 5.88 -2.53 -13.14
N THR A 136 5.19 -3.43 -12.40
CA THR A 136 5.77 -4.69 -11.90
C THR A 136 4.81 -5.88 -12.05
N PRO A 137 4.46 -6.31 -13.28
CA PRO A 137 3.39 -7.28 -13.53
C PRO A 137 3.65 -8.69 -12.93
N LYS A 138 4.88 -8.98 -12.50
CA LYS A 138 5.25 -10.26 -11.87
C LYS A 138 5.21 -10.20 -10.34
N THR A 139 5.06 -9.03 -9.75
CA THR A 139 5.00 -8.83 -8.30
C THR A 139 3.69 -9.38 -7.75
N LYS A 140 3.76 -10.23 -6.74
CA LYS A 140 2.57 -10.65 -5.99
C LYS A 140 2.15 -9.53 -5.06
N VAL A 141 0.89 -9.14 -5.11
CA VAL A 141 0.36 -8.09 -4.23
C VAL A 141 -0.65 -8.69 -3.26
N TYR A 142 -0.44 -8.41 -1.99
CA TYR A 142 -1.32 -8.77 -0.89
C TYR A 142 -1.93 -7.50 -0.32
N VAL A 143 -3.25 -7.35 -0.50
CA VAL A 143 -4.02 -6.25 0.06
C VAL A 143 -4.42 -6.63 1.48
N GLN A 144 -3.94 -5.91 2.47
CA GLN A 144 -4.24 -6.19 3.87
C GLN A 144 -5.36 -5.27 4.36
N SER A 145 -6.25 -5.81 5.23
CA SER A 145 -7.26 -4.98 5.87
C SER A 145 -6.62 -3.92 6.76
N VAL A 146 -7.26 -2.77 6.88
CA VAL A 146 -6.98 -1.83 7.97
C VAL A 146 -7.37 -2.51 9.29
N MET A 147 -6.50 -2.41 10.28
CA MET A 147 -6.66 -3.06 11.58
C MET A 147 -7.70 -2.35 12.46
N PRO A 148 -8.28 -3.02 13.47
CA PRO A 148 -9.14 -2.37 14.44
C PRO A 148 -8.34 -1.33 15.24
N VAL A 149 -9.05 -0.37 15.82
CA VAL A 149 -8.48 0.65 16.71
C VAL A 149 -9.26 0.70 18.02
N ASN A 150 -8.65 1.24 19.08
CA ASN A 150 -9.33 1.51 20.33
C ASN A 150 -8.93 2.88 20.87
N PRO A 151 -9.57 3.96 20.40
CA PRO A 151 -9.22 5.33 20.78
C PRO A 151 -9.24 5.59 22.29
N ALA A 152 -10.06 4.86 23.05
CA ALA A 152 -10.13 4.98 24.50
C ALA A 152 -8.85 4.53 25.22
N THR A 153 -8.04 3.65 24.62
CA THR A 153 -6.80 3.18 25.23
C THR A 153 -5.72 4.25 25.25
N GLY A 154 -5.52 4.99 24.14
CA GLY A 154 -4.43 5.97 24.00
C GLY A 154 -4.92 7.42 23.85
N GLY A 155 -6.22 7.66 23.93
CA GLY A 155 -6.78 9.01 23.79
C GLY A 155 -6.69 9.59 22.38
N ASN A 156 -6.59 8.77 21.34
CA ASN A 156 -6.52 9.24 19.95
C ASN A 156 -7.90 9.69 19.44
N LYS A 157 -8.27 10.93 19.78
CA LYS A 157 -9.59 11.50 19.44
C LYS A 157 -9.91 11.51 17.94
N ARG A 158 -8.90 11.53 17.06
CA ARG A 158 -9.12 11.52 15.61
C ARG A 158 -9.69 10.20 15.10
N LEU A 159 -9.59 9.13 15.89
CA LEU A 159 -10.09 7.80 15.56
C LEU A 159 -11.40 7.46 16.27
N GLU A 160 -11.91 8.34 17.13
CA GLU A 160 -13.22 8.16 17.77
C GLU A 160 -14.33 8.03 16.71
N GLY A 161 -15.19 7.01 16.86
CA GLY A 161 -16.30 6.75 15.93
C GLY A 161 -15.88 6.26 14.52
N LYS A 162 -14.62 5.85 14.31
CA LYS A 162 -14.14 5.41 12.99
C LYS A 162 -14.30 3.91 12.73
N THR A 163 -14.73 3.11 13.71
CA THR A 163 -14.83 1.65 13.56
C THR A 163 -15.66 1.23 12.35
N GLU A 164 -16.85 1.81 12.17
CA GLU A 164 -17.72 1.49 11.01
C GLU A 164 -17.09 1.90 9.67
N LEU A 165 -16.37 3.02 9.62
CA LEU A 165 -15.66 3.45 8.42
C LEU A 165 -14.48 2.51 8.09
N ILE A 166 -13.81 1.94 9.12
CA ILE A 166 -12.76 0.94 8.92
C ILE A 166 -13.38 -0.34 8.33
N ILE A 167 -14.51 -0.80 8.86
CA ILE A 167 -15.23 -1.98 8.38
C ILE A 167 -15.68 -1.76 6.93
N GLU A 168 -16.27 -0.60 6.62
CA GLU A 168 -16.66 -0.24 5.27
C GLU A 168 -15.46 -0.24 4.32
N LEU A 169 -14.37 0.44 4.70
CA LEU A 169 -13.14 0.47 3.89
C LEU A 169 -12.61 -0.94 3.65
N ASN A 170 -12.56 -1.80 4.66
CA ASN A 170 -12.11 -3.19 4.53
C ASN A 170 -12.97 -3.98 3.53
N GLY A 171 -14.28 -3.79 3.53
CA GLY A 171 -15.18 -4.36 2.52
C GLY A 171 -14.85 -3.89 1.10
N ARG A 172 -14.54 -2.58 0.93
CA ARG A 172 -14.10 -2.03 -0.37
C ARG A 172 -12.74 -2.58 -0.80
N LEU A 173 -11.79 -2.71 0.12
CA LEU A 173 -10.46 -3.27 -0.18
C LEU A 173 -10.55 -4.75 -0.58
N GLN A 174 -11.40 -5.53 0.07
CA GLN A 174 -11.67 -6.92 -0.30
C GLN A 174 -12.27 -7.01 -1.71
N ALA A 175 -13.23 -6.15 -2.04
CA ALA A 175 -13.81 -6.06 -3.38
C ALA A 175 -12.78 -5.68 -4.45
N LEU A 176 -11.91 -4.69 -4.15
CA LEU A 176 -10.80 -4.32 -5.04
C LEU A 176 -9.81 -5.47 -5.25
N ALA A 177 -9.41 -6.14 -4.19
CA ALA A 177 -8.51 -7.29 -4.30
C ALA A 177 -9.11 -8.37 -5.22
N LYS A 178 -10.40 -8.67 -5.07
CA LYS A 178 -11.12 -9.61 -5.95
C LYS A 178 -11.15 -9.12 -7.41
N GLU A 179 -11.45 -7.84 -7.64
CA GLU A 179 -11.49 -7.23 -8.98
C GLU A 179 -10.14 -7.34 -9.70
N PHE A 180 -9.05 -7.13 -8.97
CA PHE A 180 -7.70 -7.22 -9.51
C PHE A 180 -7.13 -8.65 -9.53
N GLY A 181 -7.86 -9.66 -9.03
CA GLY A 181 -7.36 -11.03 -8.92
C GLY A 181 -6.23 -11.18 -7.90
N LEU A 182 -6.22 -10.35 -6.86
CA LEU A 182 -5.21 -10.29 -5.80
C LEU A 182 -5.69 -11.01 -4.54
N THR A 183 -4.74 -11.36 -3.67
CA THR A 183 -5.06 -11.93 -2.36
C THR A 183 -5.36 -10.81 -1.37
N TYR A 184 -6.53 -10.89 -0.74
CA TYR A 184 -6.88 -10.10 0.44
C TYR A 184 -6.48 -10.85 1.71
N ILE A 185 -5.84 -10.18 2.66
CA ILE A 185 -5.46 -10.73 3.96
C ILE A 185 -6.24 -9.98 5.04
N ASP A 186 -7.09 -10.71 5.74
CA ASP A 186 -7.82 -10.16 6.88
C ASP A 186 -6.90 -10.13 8.12
N LEU A 187 -6.57 -8.92 8.56
CA LEU A 187 -5.88 -8.64 9.82
C LEU A 187 -6.84 -8.04 10.86
N PHE A 188 -8.02 -7.57 10.42
CA PHE A 188 -8.99 -6.93 11.30
C PHE A 188 -9.59 -7.95 12.27
N THR A 189 -10.18 -9.01 11.75
CA THR A 189 -10.89 -10.00 12.55
C THR A 189 -10.02 -10.67 13.63
N PRO A 190 -8.78 -11.12 13.35
CA PRO A 190 -7.92 -11.74 14.36
C PRO A 190 -7.45 -10.78 15.46
N LEU A 191 -7.42 -9.47 15.18
CA LEU A 191 -6.96 -8.44 16.11
C LEU A 191 -8.10 -7.71 16.82
N ALA A 192 -9.36 -7.93 16.44
CA ALA A 192 -10.53 -7.30 17.05
C ALA A 192 -11.04 -8.10 18.24
N ASP A 193 -11.64 -7.40 19.20
CA ASP A 193 -12.50 -8.00 20.23
C ASP A 193 -13.96 -8.10 19.73
N GLN A 194 -14.85 -8.58 20.61
CA GLN A 194 -16.28 -8.73 20.32
C GLN A 194 -17.00 -7.41 19.97
N ASN A 195 -16.39 -6.26 20.27
CA ASN A 195 -16.91 -4.93 19.98
C ASN A 195 -16.20 -4.29 18.77
N ASN A 196 -15.42 -5.06 17.97
CA ASN A 196 -14.61 -4.59 16.87
C ASN A 196 -13.51 -3.58 17.28
N LEU A 197 -13.07 -3.62 18.54
CA LEU A 197 -12.01 -2.76 19.06
C LEU A 197 -10.70 -3.52 19.21
N LEU A 198 -9.58 -2.81 19.10
CA LEU A 198 -8.25 -3.37 19.34
C LEU A 198 -8.02 -3.59 20.85
N PRO A 199 -7.85 -4.84 21.31
CA PRO A 199 -7.61 -5.14 22.72
C PRO A 199 -6.29 -4.55 23.24
N LYS A 200 -6.24 -4.16 24.52
CA LYS A 200 -5.02 -3.60 25.14
C LYS A 200 -3.79 -4.51 25.05
N ARG A 201 -3.98 -5.83 25.05
CA ARG A 201 -2.86 -6.77 24.87
C ARG A 201 -2.15 -6.62 23.52
N TYR A 202 -2.88 -6.22 22.49
CA TYR A 202 -2.36 -6.05 21.12
C TYR A 202 -1.88 -4.65 20.80
N SER A 203 -2.05 -3.68 21.72
CA SER A 203 -1.72 -2.29 21.43
C SER A 203 -1.21 -1.55 22.67
N ILE A 204 -0.26 -0.64 22.44
CA ILE A 204 0.28 0.25 23.48
C ILE A 204 -0.54 1.53 23.64
N ASP A 205 -1.22 1.98 22.58
CA ASP A 205 -1.93 3.26 22.53
C ASP A 205 -3.30 3.19 21.82
N GLY A 206 -3.78 1.97 21.55
CA GLY A 206 -5.05 1.74 20.85
C GLY A 206 -4.99 1.87 19.32
N LEU A 207 -3.79 2.05 18.75
CA LEU A 207 -3.51 2.13 17.32
C LEU A 207 -2.29 1.31 16.92
N HIS A 208 -1.13 1.58 17.54
CA HIS A 208 0.12 0.90 17.26
C HIS A 208 0.20 -0.43 18.02
N LEU A 209 0.76 -1.43 17.37
CA LEU A 209 0.76 -2.78 17.91
C LEU A 209 1.82 -2.98 19.00
N SER A 210 1.49 -3.81 19.97
CA SER A 210 2.44 -4.42 20.88
C SER A 210 3.16 -5.59 20.19
N TRP A 211 4.15 -6.19 20.88
CA TRP A 211 4.77 -7.45 20.44
C TRP A 211 3.73 -8.54 20.15
N GLU A 212 2.73 -8.71 21.02
CA GLU A 212 1.67 -9.72 20.82
C GLU A 212 0.86 -9.42 19.54
N GLY A 213 0.53 -8.15 19.30
CA GLY A 213 -0.16 -7.73 18.06
C GLY A 213 0.67 -8.01 16.80
N TYR A 214 1.96 -7.68 16.81
CA TYR A 214 2.87 -8.01 15.71
C TYR A 214 3.05 -9.52 15.52
N SER A 215 3.07 -10.29 16.61
CA SER A 215 3.15 -11.77 16.53
C SER A 215 1.94 -12.38 15.83
N VAL A 216 0.73 -11.85 16.08
CA VAL A 216 -0.48 -12.27 15.35
C VAL A 216 -0.34 -11.92 13.86
N TRP A 217 0.05 -10.70 13.53
CA TRP A 217 0.24 -10.28 12.13
C TRP A 217 1.27 -11.13 11.42
N ALA A 218 2.45 -11.33 12.02
CA ALA A 218 3.50 -12.17 11.46
C ALA A 218 3.04 -13.62 11.23
N GLY A 219 2.30 -14.21 12.18
CA GLY A 219 1.73 -15.54 12.03
C GLY A 219 0.81 -15.65 10.82
N ILE A 220 -0.01 -14.61 10.57
CA ILE A 220 -0.92 -14.59 9.42
C ILE A 220 -0.16 -14.46 8.10
N VAL A 221 0.82 -13.54 8.01
CA VAL A 221 1.51 -13.29 6.73
C VAL A 221 2.57 -14.33 6.41
N SER A 222 3.11 -15.05 7.38
CA SER A 222 4.15 -16.06 7.21
C SER A 222 3.80 -17.14 6.18
N GLN A 223 2.51 -17.53 6.08
CA GLN A 223 2.02 -18.51 5.11
C GLN A 223 2.15 -18.06 3.64
N TYR A 224 2.29 -16.76 3.39
CA TYR A 224 2.44 -16.17 2.05
C TYR A 224 3.91 -15.88 1.69
N ILE A 225 4.82 -16.06 2.64
CA ILE A 225 6.25 -15.78 2.50
C ILE A 225 6.98 -17.12 2.38
N LYS A 226 7.48 -17.39 1.17
CA LYS A 226 8.26 -18.59 0.86
C LYS A 226 9.67 -18.21 0.46
#